data_051a92137fb7ac43d71cceb1b87f0eb9
#
_entry.id   051a92137fb7ac43d71cceb1b87f0eb9
#
_cell.length_a   1.000
_cell.length_b   1.000
_cell.length_c   1.000
_cell.angle_alpha   90.00
_cell.angle_beta   90.00
_cell.angle_gamma   90.00
#
_symmetry.space_group_name_H-M   'P 1'
#
loop_
_entity.id
_entity.type
_entity.pdbx_description
1 polymer ?
#
loop_
_entity_poly.entity_id
_entity_poly.type
_entity_poly.pdbx_seq_one_letter_code
_entity_poly.pdbx_strand_id
1 'polypeptide(L)'
;MLNLTLIDLPGMTKVPIGDQPKDIEKQIREMVLDYVKRENCLILAVSPANSDLANSDALKMSKDVDPMGMRTIGVITKLDLMDEGTDAREIFENKLLPLRRGYIGVVSRSQKDIDGRKDIYAALESEKNFFLNHPSYRYSVFLRDWPLKHRNKFE
;
A
#
# COMPACT_ATOMS: atom_id res chain seq x y z
N MET A 1 -21.49 9.38 11.30
CA MET A 1 -20.11 9.00 11.66
C MET A 1 -19.95 7.52 11.32
N LEU A 2 -18.98 7.15 10.49
CA LEU A 2 -18.72 5.74 10.15
C LEU A 2 -17.80 5.15 11.23
N ASN A 3 -18.22 4.05 11.83
CA ASN A 3 -17.35 3.28 12.72
C ASN A 3 -16.41 2.43 11.85
N LEU A 4 -15.12 2.75 11.88
CA LEU A 4 -14.09 2.02 11.17
C LEU A 4 -13.05 1.49 12.16
N THR A 5 -12.78 0.19 12.10
CA THR A 5 -11.67 -0.43 12.82
C THR A 5 -10.53 -0.66 11.84
N LEU A 6 -9.35 -0.13 12.15
CA LEU A 6 -8.11 -0.42 11.42
C LEU A 6 -7.33 -1.49 12.17
N ILE A 7 -6.89 -2.51 11.46
CA ILE A 7 -6.08 -3.61 12.00
C ILE A 7 -4.74 -3.58 11.27
N ASP A 8 -3.68 -3.28 12.01
CA ASP A 8 -2.31 -3.37 11.53
C ASP A 8 -1.75 -4.75 11.89
N LEU A 9 -1.25 -5.45 10.89
CA LEU A 9 -0.78 -6.84 11.01
C LEU A 9 0.74 -6.89 10.82
N PRO A 10 1.42 -7.87 11.42
CA PRO A 10 2.85 -8.06 11.23
C PRO A 10 3.21 -8.19 9.75
N GLY A 11 4.38 -7.66 9.36
CA GLY A 11 4.94 -7.88 8.03
C GLY A 11 5.21 -9.36 7.76
N MET A 12 5.05 -9.77 6.50
CA MET A 12 5.32 -11.14 6.07
C MET A 12 6.81 -11.45 6.20
N THR A 13 7.17 -12.27 7.18
CA THR A 13 8.55 -12.72 7.44
C THR A 13 8.74 -14.13 6.92
N LYS A 14 9.72 -14.36 6.06
CA LYS A 14 10.03 -15.67 5.48
C LYS A 14 11.13 -16.41 6.23
N VAL A 15 12.02 -15.66 6.87
CA VAL A 15 13.18 -16.19 7.57
C VAL A 15 13.16 -15.72 9.02
N PRO A 16 13.23 -16.60 10.00
CA PRO A 16 13.31 -16.22 11.40
C PRO A 16 14.61 -15.44 11.68
N ILE A 17 14.53 -14.37 12.45
CA ILE A 17 15.66 -13.52 12.83
C ILE A 17 15.79 -13.50 14.36
N GLY A 18 17.00 -13.66 14.86
CA GLY A 18 17.27 -13.66 16.30
C GLY A 18 16.62 -14.83 17.01
N ASP A 19 15.80 -14.55 18.00
CA ASP A 19 15.09 -15.49 18.86
C ASP A 19 13.67 -15.86 18.37
N GLN A 20 13.33 -15.47 17.13
CA GLN A 20 12.03 -15.80 16.53
C GLN A 20 11.87 -17.32 16.34
N PRO A 21 10.64 -17.85 16.51
CA PRO A 21 10.33 -19.26 16.25
C PRO A 21 10.68 -19.67 14.81
N LYS A 22 11.12 -20.91 14.63
CA LYS A 22 11.47 -21.44 13.29
C LYS A 22 10.28 -21.46 12.33
N ASP A 23 9.06 -21.50 12.83
CA ASP A 23 7.80 -21.50 12.09
C ASP A 23 7.11 -20.13 12.05
N ILE A 24 7.87 -19.05 12.26
CA ILE A 24 7.35 -17.67 12.31
C ILE A 24 6.53 -17.31 11.04
N GLU A 25 6.97 -17.76 9.86
CA GLU A 25 6.26 -17.54 8.60
C GLU A 25 4.84 -18.12 8.67
N LYS A 26 4.71 -19.35 9.16
CA LYS A 26 3.41 -20.02 9.31
C LYS A 26 2.53 -19.30 10.32
N GLN A 27 3.08 -18.92 11.47
CA GLN A 27 2.34 -18.21 12.53
C GLN A 27 1.81 -16.86 12.03
N ILE A 28 2.64 -16.08 11.34
CA ILE A 28 2.21 -14.77 10.74
C ILE A 28 1.14 -15.02 9.68
N ARG A 29 1.34 -16.01 8.80
CA ARG A 29 0.37 -16.34 7.76
C ARG A 29 -1.00 -16.70 8.35
N GLU A 30 -1.03 -17.55 9.36
CA GLU A 30 -2.27 -17.95 10.04
C GLU A 30 -2.95 -16.75 10.70
N MET A 31 -2.21 -15.92 11.42
CA MET A 31 -2.70 -14.70 12.05
C MET A 31 -3.33 -13.74 11.01
N VAL A 32 -2.65 -13.50 9.88
CA VAL A 32 -3.17 -12.63 8.82
C VAL A 32 -4.45 -13.23 8.24
N LEU A 33 -4.47 -14.53 7.96
CA LEU A 33 -5.63 -15.23 7.40
C LEU A 33 -6.86 -15.15 8.29
N ASP A 34 -6.71 -15.15 9.63
CA ASP A 34 -7.83 -15.02 10.57
C ASP A 34 -8.62 -13.69 10.41
N TYR A 35 -7.95 -12.67 9.90
CA TYR A 35 -8.58 -11.38 9.60
C TYR A 35 -9.05 -11.28 8.15
N VAL A 36 -8.17 -11.57 7.19
CA VAL A 36 -8.45 -11.29 5.77
C VAL A 36 -9.47 -12.25 5.14
N LYS A 37 -9.73 -13.41 5.77
CA LYS A 37 -10.81 -14.32 5.35
C LYS A 37 -12.21 -13.78 5.61
N ARG A 38 -12.37 -12.84 6.52
CA ARG A 38 -13.68 -12.28 6.89
C ARG A 38 -14.23 -11.44 5.75
N GLU A 39 -15.41 -11.75 5.27
CA GLU A 39 -16.03 -11.07 4.12
C GLU A 39 -16.33 -9.59 4.37
N ASN A 40 -16.53 -9.19 5.62
CA ASN A 40 -16.78 -7.81 6.03
C ASN A 40 -15.49 -6.98 6.21
N CYS A 41 -14.32 -7.54 5.90
CA CYS A 41 -13.04 -6.85 5.97
C CYS A 41 -12.61 -6.36 4.58
N LEU A 42 -12.23 -5.10 4.46
CA LEU A 42 -11.44 -4.61 3.33
C LEU A 42 -9.97 -4.98 3.55
N ILE A 43 -9.30 -5.36 2.49
CA ILE A 43 -7.89 -5.75 2.52
C ILE A 43 -7.06 -4.61 1.91
N LEU A 44 -6.10 -4.10 2.66
CA LEU A 44 -5.06 -3.21 2.13
C LEU A 44 -3.83 -4.06 1.82
N ALA A 45 -3.63 -4.40 0.55
CA ALA A 45 -2.47 -5.15 0.08
C ALA A 45 -1.30 -4.20 -0.19
N VAL A 46 -0.45 -4.01 0.82
CA VAL A 46 0.66 -3.06 0.78
C VAL A 46 1.89 -3.70 0.14
N SER A 47 2.41 -3.08 -0.91
CA SER A 47 3.58 -3.54 -1.67
C SER A 47 4.51 -2.38 -2.00
N PRO A 48 5.85 -2.53 -1.92
CA PRO A 48 6.78 -1.50 -2.32
C PRO A 48 6.91 -1.44 -3.85
N ALA A 49 7.00 -0.23 -4.41
CA ALA A 49 7.13 -0.02 -5.85
C ALA A 49 8.49 -0.45 -6.42
N ASN A 50 9.54 -0.42 -5.60
CA ASN A 50 10.90 -0.80 -5.98
C ASN A 50 11.16 -2.31 -5.92
N SER A 51 10.12 -3.12 -5.98
CA SER A 51 10.18 -4.58 -6.11
C SER A 51 9.13 -5.06 -7.11
N ASP A 52 9.36 -6.22 -7.69
CA ASP A 52 8.41 -6.82 -8.64
C ASP A 52 7.08 -7.12 -7.93
N LEU A 53 6.00 -6.54 -8.45
CA LEU A 53 4.65 -6.70 -7.91
C LEU A 53 4.17 -8.16 -7.95
N ALA A 54 4.65 -8.95 -8.92
CA ALA A 54 4.33 -10.37 -9.02
C ALA A 54 4.83 -11.18 -7.81
N ASN A 55 5.85 -10.66 -7.11
CA ASN A 55 6.42 -11.27 -5.90
C ASN A 55 5.78 -10.75 -4.61
N SER A 56 4.75 -9.91 -4.69
CA SER A 56 4.08 -9.38 -3.50
C SER A 56 3.31 -10.47 -2.75
N ASP A 57 3.80 -10.81 -1.56
CA ASP A 57 3.12 -11.76 -0.68
C ASP A 57 1.74 -11.24 -0.24
N ALA A 58 1.59 -9.92 -0.06
CA ALA A 58 0.32 -9.29 0.30
C ALA A 58 -0.74 -9.46 -0.80
N LEU A 59 -0.38 -9.21 -2.07
CA LEU A 59 -1.28 -9.41 -3.20
C LEU A 59 -1.58 -10.89 -3.44
N LYS A 60 -0.59 -11.76 -3.28
CA LYS A 60 -0.77 -13.20 -3.40
C LYS A 60 -1.75 -13.71 -2.35
N MET A 61 -1.57 -13.33 -1.09
CA MET A 61 -2.48 -13.74 -0.01
C MET A 61 -3.88 -13.15 -0.19
N SER A 62 -3.98 -11.88 -0.64
CA SER A 62 -5.29 -11.29 -0.92
C SER A 62 -6.03 -12.04 -2.04
N LYS A 63 -5.33 -12.47 -3.08
CA LYS A 63 -5.90 -13.26 -4.18
C LYS A 63 -6.40 -14.63 -3.72
N ASP A 64 -5.74 -15.26 -2.73
CA ASP A 64 -6.18 -16.54 -2.16
C ASP A 64 -7.56 -16.43 -1.48
N VAL A 65 -7.88 -15.28 -0.87
CA VAL A 65 -9.11 -15.06 -0.09
C VAL A 65 -10.14 -14.14 -0.78
N ASP A 66 -9.72 -13.43 -1.80
CA ASP A 66 -10.53 -12.52 -2.61
C ASP A 66 -10.13 -12.63 -4.10
N PRO A 67 -10.37 -13.80 -4.74
CA PRO A 67 -9.92 -14.09 -6.10
C PRO A 67 -10.40 -13.07 -7.14
N MET A 68 -11.57 -12.45 -6.90
CA MET A 68 -12.18 -11.46 -7.79
C MET A 68 -11.73 -10.02 -7.47
N GLY A 69 -10.90 -9.81 -6.46
CA GLY A 69 -10.40 -8.49 -6.07
C GLY A 69 -11.50 -7.49 -5.66
N MET A 70 -12.61 -7.98 -5.11
CA MET A 70 -13.81 -7.16 -4.83
C MET A 70 -13.64 -6.27 -3.59
N ARG A 71 -12.87 -6.73 -2.60
CA ARG A 71 -12.63 -6.06 -1.32
C ARG A 71 -11.16 -5.74 -1.07
N THR A 72 -10.29 -6.00 -2.04
CA THR A 72 -8.87 -5.69 -1.98
C THR A 72 -8.59 -4.32 -2.61
N ILE A 73 -7.77 -3.53 -1.93
CA ILE A 73 -7.20 -2.27 -2.41
C ILE A 73 -5.68 -2.46 -2.43
N GLY A 74 -5.06 -2.28 -3.59
CA GLY A 74 -3.60 -2.28 -3.69
C GLY A 74 -3.04 -0.95 -3.15
N VAL A 75 -2.03 -1.02 -2.30
CA VAL A 75 -1.31 0.16 -1.81
C VAL A 75 0.15 0.06 -2.22
N ILE A 76 0.60 0.97 -3.06
CA ILE A 76 1.96 0.98 -3.59
C ILE A 76 2.76 2.07 -2.87
N THR A 77 3.76 1.63 -2.11
CA THR A 77 4.64 2.51 -1.32
C THR A 77 5.99 2.70 -2.01
N LYS A 78 6.82 3.62 -1.52
CA LYS A 78 8.21 3.83 -1.98
C LYS A 78 8.34 4.16 -3.47
N LEU A 79 7.36 4.87 -4.03
CA LEU A 79 7.40 5.33 -5.42
C LEU A 79 8.58 6.27 -5.70
N ASP A 80 9.02 6.99 -4.68
CA ASP A 80 10.20 7.87 -4.66
C ASP A 80 11.54 7.12 -4.70
N LEU A 81 11.52 5.79 -4.52
CA LEU A 81 12.70 4.92 -4.55
C LEU A 81 12.75 4.02 -5.80
N MET A 82 11.90 4.28 -6.80
CA MET A 82 11.98 3.58 -8.07
C MET A 82 13.21 4.05 -8.88
N ASP A 83 13.78 3.14 -9.65
CA ASP A 83 14.92 3.45 -10.53
C ASP A 83 14.53 4.49 -11.58
N GLU A 84 15.50 5.32 -11.97
CA GLU A 84 15.32 6.31 -13.02
C GLU A 84 14.88 5.65 -14.35
N GLY A 85 13.83 6.16 -14.96
CA GLY A 85 13.25 5.60 -16.18
C GLY A 85 12.22 4.49 -15.95
N THR A 86 11.96 4.09 -14.70
CA THR A 86 10.87 3.17 -14.35
C THR A 86 9.69 3.91 -13.73
N ASP A 87 8.49 3.39 -13.89
CA ASP A 87 7.30 3.94 -13.23
C ASP A 87 6.25 2.86 -12.93
N ALA A 88 5.30 3.19 -12.06
CA ALA A 88 4.21 2.32 -11.66
C ALA A 88 2.89 2.59 -12.42
N ARG A 89 2.95 3.21 -13.61
CA ARG A 89 1.76 3.61 -14.38
C ARG A 89 0.84 2.43 -14.69
N GLU A 90 1.38 1.31 -15.17
CA GLU A 90 0.58 0.13 -15.51
C GLU A 90 -0.14 -0.47 -14.28
N ILE A 91 0.47 -0.34 -13.09
CA ILE A 91 -0.15 -0.74 -11.83
C ILE A 91 -1.36 0.16 -11.55
N PHE A 92 -1.20 1.49 -11.62
CA PHE A 92 -2.29 2.44 -11.37
C PHE A 92 -3.38 2.41 -12.43
N GLU A 93 -3.03 2.06 -13.66
CA GLU A 93 -3.99 1.78 -14.73
C GLU A 93 -4.70 0.43 -14.57
N ASN A 94 -4.39 -0.31 -13.50
CA ASN A 94 -5.01 -1.58 -13.13
C ASN A 94 -4.83 -2.68 -14.18
N LYS A 95 -3.71 -2.66 -14.92
CA LYS A 95 -3.44 -3.56 -16.05
C LYS A 95 -2.76 -4.86 -15.63
N LEU A 96 -1.86 -4.82 -14.63
CA LEU A 96 -1.04 -5.98 -14.27
C LEU A 96 -1.80 -7.01 -13.42
N LEU A 97 -2.42 -6.58 -12.34
CA LEU A 97 -3.23 -7.40 -11.44
C LEU A 97 -4.53 -6.65 -11.14
N PRO A 98 -5.59 -6.85 -11.94
CA PRO A 98 -6.82 -6.08 -11.82
C PRO A 98 -7.50 -6.27 -10.46
N LEU A 99 -7.77 -5.16 -9.78
CA LEU A 99 -8.55 -5.09 -8.54
C LEU A 99 -9.77 -4.19 -8.77
N ARG A 100 -10.94 -4.57 -8.28
CA ARG A 100 -12.13 -3.74 -8.43
C ARG A 100 -11.97 -2.34 -7.85
N ARG A 101 -11.22 -2.22 -6.76
CA ARG A 101 -10.98 -0.95 -6.07
C ARG A 101 -9.69 -0.26 -6.51
N GLY A 102 -8.94 -0.89 -7.42
CA GLY A 102 -7.70 -0.36 -7.98
C GLY A 102 -6.57 -0.22 -6.98
N TYR A 103 -5.66 0.67 -7.29
CA TYR A 103 -4.42 0.90 -6.56
C TYR A 103 -4.31 2.34 -6.07
N ILE A 104 -3.67 2.53 -4.93
CA ILE A 104 -3.34 3.82 -4.33
C ILE A 104 -1.83 3.90 -4.17
N GLY A 105 -1.22 4.99 -4.66
CA GLY A 105 0.20 5.27 -4.45
C GLY A 105 0.40 6.09 -3.17
N VAL A 106 1.49 5.81 -2.46
CA VAL A 106 1.85 6.49 -1.23
C VAL A 106 3.36 6.77 -1.19
N VAL A 107 3.73 7.99 -0.82
CA VAL A 107 5.10 8.38 -0.52
C VAL A 107 5.18 8.80 0.95
N SER A 108 5.69 7.90 1.77
CA SER A 108 5.81 8.11 3.21
C SER A 108 7.07 8.87 3.57
N ARG A 109 7.13 9.40 4.79
CA ARG A 109 8.36 10.01 5.35
C ARG A 109 9.52 9.02 5.33
N SER A 110 10.69 9.49 4.91
CA SER A 110 11.94 8.75 5.03
C SER A 110 12.40 8.70 6.49
N GLN A 111 13.38 7.84 6.82
CA GLN A 111 13.97 7.81 8.15
C GLN A 111 14.56 9.17 8.52
N LYS A 112 15.21 9.86 7.58
CA LYS A 112 15.74 11.22 7.77
C LYS A 112 14.65 12.25 8.10
N ASP A 113 13.47 12.13 7.47
CA ASP A 113 12.33 13.01 7.78
C ASP A 113 11.79 12.75 9.19
N ILE A 114 11.78 11.50 9.63
CA ILE A 114 11.34 11.08 10.98
C ILE A 114 12.32 11.60 12.01
N ASP A 115 13.62 11.39 11.82
CA ASP A 115 14.68 11.85 12.71
C ASP A 115 14.70 13.39 12.78
N GLY A 116 14.44 14.07 11.67
CA GLY A 116 14.26 15.51 11.55
C GLY A 116 12.91 16.03 12.07
N ARG A 117 12.06 15.17 12.63
CA ARG A 117 10.71 15.52 13.17
C ARG A 117 9.82 16.25 12.17
N LYS A 118 9.92 15.92 10.87
CA LYS A 118 9.02 16.45 9.85
C LYS A 118 7.56 16.12 10.23
N ASP A 119 6.74 17.15 10.35
CA ASP A 119 5.33 16.98 10.72
C ASP A 119 4.52 16.32 9.59
N ILE A 120 3.30 15.86 9.93
CA ILE A 120 2.46 15.11 9.01
C ILE A 120 1.95 15.98 7.86
N TYR A 121 1.66 17.26 8.10
CA TYR A 121 1.16 18.15 7.05
C TYR A 121 2.24 18.47 6.02
N ALA A 122 3.48 18.72 6.48
CA ALA A 122 4.64 18.88 5.61
C ALA A 122 4.93 17.59 4.82
N ALA A 123 4.71 16.43 5.41
CA ALA A 123 4.85 15.15 4.71
C ALA A 123 3.79 14.97 3.61
N LEU A 124 2.53 15.26 3.89
CA LEU A 124 1.44 15.19 2.92
C LEU A 124 1.63 16.19 1.76
N GLU A 125 2.13 17.39 2.06
CA GLU A 125 2.44 18.36 0.99
C GLU A 125 3.63 17.89 0.13
N SER A 126 4.63 17.26 0.73
CA SER A 126 5.75 16.67 -0.01
C SER A 126 5.29 15.52 -0.92
N GLU A 127 4.43 14.64 -0.42
CA GLU A 127 3.83 13.55 -1.20
C GLU A 127 3.01 14.11 -2.38
N LYS A 128 2.15 15.09 -2.13
CA LYS A 128 1.38 15.78 -3.16
C LYS A 128 2.29 16.37 -4.24
N ASN A 129 3.34 17.08 -3.83
CA ASN A 129 4.30 17.70 -4.76
C ASN A 129 5.06 16.64 -5.57
N PHE A 130 5.40 15.49 -4.98
CA PHE A 130 5.97 14.37 -5.71
C PHE A 130 5.06 13.93 -6.86
N PHE A 131 3.78 13.66 -6.58
CA PHE A 131 2.85 13.21 -7.61
C PHE A 131 2.57 14.27 -8.68
N LEU A 132 2.41 15.53 -8.31
CA LEU A 132 2.13 16.61 -9.25
C LEU A 132 3.29 16.89 -10.21
N ASN A 133 4.52 16.73 -9.74
CA ASN A 133 5.73 17.01 -10.52
C ASN A 133 6.25 15.79 -11.29
N HIS A 134 5.80 14.57 -10.95
CA HIS A 134 6.28 13.36 -11.60
C HIS A 134 5.69 13.21 -13.02
N PRO A 135 6.52 13.05 -14.07
CA PRO A 135 6.06 12.99 -15.45
C PRO A 135 4.99 11.93 -15.71
N SER A 136 5.12 10.76 -15.07
CA SER A 136 4.24 9.62 -15.28
C SER A 136 2.96 9.67 -14.45
N TYR A 137 2.93 10.44 -13.33
CA TYR A 137 1.80 10.40 -12.39
C TYR A 137 0.91 11.63 -12.44
N ARG A 138 1.42 12.82 -12.84
CA ARG A 138 0.70 14.10 -12.81
C ARG A 138 -0.65 14.12 -13.55
N TYR A 139 -0.84 13.23 -14.53
CA TYR A 139 -2.08 13.11 -15.31
C TYR A 139 -2.88 11.84 -14.99
N SER A 140 -2.47 11.06 -14.01
CA SER A 140 -3.17 9.82 -13.67
C SER A 140 -4.53 10.11 -13.01
N VAL A 141 -5.50 9.23 -13.26
CA VAL A 141 -6.85 9.29 -12.63
C VAL A 141 -6.75 9.31 -11.11
N PHE A 142 -5.68 8.76 -10.57
CA PHE A 142 -5.35 8.75 -9.15
C PHE A 142 -5.27 10.17 -8.54
N LEU A 143 -4.72 11.15 -9.27
CA LEU A 143 -4.61 12.53 -8.80
C LEU A 143 -5.88 13.36 -9.00
N ARG A 144 -6.77 12.98 -9.93
CA ARG A 144 -8.02 13.71 -10.17
C ARG A 144 -8.89 13.78 -8.92
N ASP A 145 -8.85 12.73 -8.09
CA ASP A 145 -9.63 12.63 -6.86
C ASP A 145 -8.82 12.99 -5.59
N TRP A 146 -7.54 13.33 -5.71
CA TRP A 146 -6.67 13.66 -4.58
C TRP A 146 -7.22 14.78 -3.70
N PRO A 147 -7.69 15.92 -4.23
CA PRO A 147 -8.26 16.99 -3.42
C PRO A 147 -9.57 16.61 -2.73
N LEU A 148 -10.37 15.74 -3.37
CA LEU A 148 -11.68 15.33 -2.85
C LEU A 148 -11.58 14.27 -1.75
N LYS A 149 -10.61 13.36 -1.84
CA LYS A 149 -10.42 12.29 -0.84
C LYS A 149 -9.81 12.79 0.47
N HIS A 150 -9.04 13.88 0.42
CA HIS A 150 -8.39 14.43 1.62
C HIS A 150 -9.13 15.63 2.24
N ARG A 151 -10.02 16.30 1.49
CA ARG A 151 -10.78 17.45 1.97
C ARG A 151 -11.83 17.11 3.04
N ASN A 152 -12.39 15.91 3.01
CA ASN A 152 -13.47 15.47 3.91
C ASN A 152 -13.00 14.60 5.09
N LYS A 153 -11.70 14.54 5.38
CA LYS A 153 -11.20 13.73 6.50
C LYS A 153 -10.84 14.53 7.76
N PHE A 154 -10.89 15.88 7.70
CA PHE A 154 -10.44 16.75 8.79
C PHE A 154 -11.38 17.92 9.10
N GLU A 155 -12.66 17.91 8.63
CA GLU A 155 -13.72 18.75 9.16
C GLU A 155 -14.66 17.96 10.10
#